data_9f0c8ac74b2d0ec9ca79de8376800af0
#
_entry.id   9f0c8ac74b2d0ec9ca79de8376800af0
#
_cell.length_a   1.000
_cell.length_b   1.000
_cell.length_c   1.000
_cell.angle_alpha   90.00
_cell.angle_beta   90.00
_cell.angle_gamma   90.00
#
_symmetry.space_group_name_H-M   'P 1'
#
loop_
_entity.id
_entity.type
_entity.pdbx_description
1 polymer ?
#
loop_
_entity_poly.entity_id
_entity_poly.type
_entity_poly.pdbx_seq_one_letter_code
_entity_poly.pdbx_strand_id
1 'polypeptide(L)'
;MYMSVLILNREQVKQVISMKEVIQEVREVYRLKSQGKSVIWPLVNYEFVDEHAAMDIRSGYIKGVQLHGLKMLNNFPENREKGLPPFNGIMMVYDS
;
A
#
# COMPACT_ATOMS: atom_id res chain seq x y z
N MET A 1 -13.41 -24.52 3.86
CA MET A 1 -13.07 -23.36 3.00
C MET A 1 -11.55 -23.22 2.97
N TYR A 2 -10.99 -23.13 1.78
CA TYR A 2 -9.58 -22.86 1.62
C TYR A 2 -9.36 -21.37 1.47
N MET A 3 -8.43 -20.85 2.26
CA MET A 3 -7.91 -19.51 2.07
C MET A 3 -6.41 -19.65 1.75
N SER A 4 -6.00 -19.15 0.60
CA SER A 4 -4.59 -19.08 0.26
C SER A 4 -4.12 -17.64 0.31
N VAL A 5 -2.93 -17.43 0.87
CA VAL A 5 -2.31 -16.11 0.96
C VAL A 5 -0.97 -16.18 0.26
N LEU A 6 -0.78 -15.29 -0.70
CA LEU A 6 0.52 -15.12 -1.36
C LEU A 6 1.27 -13.99 -0.65
N ILE A 7 2.46 -14.29 -0.18
CA ILE A 7 3.32 -13.32 0.49
C ILE A 7 4.54 -13.07 -0.39
N LEU A 8 4.76 -11.81 -0.76
CA LEU A 8 5.90 -11.40 -1.57
C LEU A 8 6.80 -10.45 -0.79
N ASN A 9 8.09 -10.72 -0.79
CA ASN A 9 9.07 -9.78 -0.27
C ASN A 9 9.50 -8.79 -1.38
N ARG A 10 10.32 -7.82 -1.01
CA ARG A 10 10.80 -6.78 -1.92
C ARG A 10 11.45 -7.33 -3.18
N GLU A 11 12.32 -8.31 -3.02
CA GLU A 11 13.07 -8.89 -4.17
C GLU A 11 12.13 -9.63 -5.11
N GLN A 12 11.14 -10.33 -4.58
CA GLN A 12 10.14 -11.00 -5.39
C GLN A 12 9.27 -10.01 -6.16
N VAL A 13 8.88 -8.91 -5.52
CA VAL A 13 8.13 -7.85 -6.20
C VAL A 13 8.94 -7.27 -7.37
N LYS A 14 10.24 -7.02 -7.18
CA LYS A 14 11.11 -6.52 -8.24
C LYS A 14 11.20 -7.45 -9.44
N GLN A 15 11.04 -8.75 -9.21
CA GLN A 15 11.13 -9.75 -10.28
C GLN A 15 9.88 -9.80 -11.16
N VAL A 16 8.73 -9.38 -10.63
CA VAL A 16 7.45 -9.56 -11.31
C VAL A 16 6.87 -8.26 -11.89
N ILE A 17 7.45 -7.11 -11.56
CA ILE A 17 6.99 -5.83 -12.08
C ILE A 17 8.09 -5.12 -12.87
N SER A 18 7.66 -4.30 -13.82
CA SER A 18 8.53 -3.36 -14.53
C SER A 18 7.94 -1.96 -14.40
N MET A 19 8.78 -0.93 -14.51
CA MET A 19 8.30 0.45 -14.47
C MET A 19 7.30 0.73 -15.59
N LYS A 20 7.49 0.14 -16.76
CA LYS A 20 6.56 0.29 -17.88
C LYS A 20 5.17 -0.22 -17.52
N GLU A 21 5.09 -1.40 -16.91
CA GLU A 21 3.81 -1.97 -16.48
C GLU A 21 3.16 -1.15 -15.37
N VAL A 22 3.96 -0.68 -14.41
CA VAL A 22 3.47 0.17 -13.32
C VAL A 22 2.87 1.45 -13.87
N ILE A 23 3.52 2.10 -14.83
CA ILE A 23 3.01 3.32 -15.45
C ILE A 23 1.66 3.06 -16.14
N GLN A 24 1.54 1.94 -16.86
CA GLN A 24 0.30 1.56 -17.52
C GLN A 24 -0.82 1.32 -16.52
N GLU A 25 -0.55 0.61 -15.45
CA GLU A 25 -1.54 0.30 -14.43
C GLU A 25 -1.96 1.55 -13.65
N VAL A 26 -1.03 2.42 -13.31
CA VAL A 26 -1.35 3.70 -12.64
C VAL A 26 -2.23 4.57 -13.53
N ARG A 27 -1.94 4.62 -14.83
CA ARG A 27 -2.76 5.36 -15.79
C ARG A 27 -4.18 4.80 -15.82
N GLU A 28 -4.32 3.48 -15.84
CA GLU A 28 -5.63 2.82 -15.84
C GLU A 28 -6.40 3.09 -14.55
N VAL A 29 -5.73 3.07 -13.41
CA VAL A 29 -6.36 3.39 -12.11
C VAL A 29 -6.87 4.84 -12.10
N TYR A 30 -6.12 5.79 -12.61
CA TYR A 30 -6.58 7.19 -12.71
C TYR A 30 -7.78 7.30 -13.65
N ARG A 31 -7.79 6.55 -14.75
CA ARG A 31 -8.91 6.52 -15.67
C ARG A 31 -10.16 5.97 -14.98
N LEU A 32 -10.04 4.89 -14.24
CA LEU A 32 -11.13 4.31 -13.46
C LEU A 32 -11.64 5.28 -12.39
N LYS A 33 -10.73 5.98 -11.73
CA LYS A 33 -11.10 7.00 -10.75
C LYS A 33 -11.92 8.11 -11.39
N SER A 34 -11.54 8.58 -12.57
CA SER A 34 -12.28 9.63 -13.28
C SER A 34 -13.70 9.18 -13.67
N GLN A 35 -13.92 7.89 -13.76
CA GLN A 35 -15.22 7.30 -14.06
C GLN A 35 -16.03 6.95 -12.81
N GLY A 36 -15.55 7.31 -11.61
CA GLY A 36 -16.21 6.98 -10.36
C GLY A 36 -16.10 5.51 -9.97
N LYS A 37 -15.13 4.78 -10.53
CA LYS A 37 -14.96 3.35 -10.29
C LYS A 37 -13.89 3.03 -9.24
N SER A 38 -13.49 4.00 -8.46
CA SER A 38 -12.60 3.79 -7.32
C SER A 38 -13.11 4.57 -6.11
N VAL A 39 -12.91 3.99 -4.96
CA VAL A 39 -13.31 4.58 -3.69
C VAL A 39 -12.11 4.60 -2.76
N ILE A 40 -11.78 5.77 -2.24
CA ILE A 40 -10.76 5.92 -1.22
C ILE A 40 -11.48 5.95 0.13
N TRP A 41 -11.10 5.03 1.01
CA TRP A 41 -11.67 4.96 2.35
C TRP A 41 -10.97 5.95 3.29
N PRO A 42 -11.61 6.32 4.42
CA PRO A 42 -11.03 7.29 5.34
C PRO A 42 -9.61 6.91 5.79
N LEU A 43 -8.73 7.90 5.82
CA LEU A 43 -7.36 7.74 6.29
C LEU A 43 -7.34 7.49 7.79
N VAL A 44 -6.58 6.48 8.22
CA VAL A 44 -6.23 6.29 9.61
C VAL A 44 -4.82 6.80 9.81
N ASN A 45 -4.63 7.70 10.77
CA ASN A 45 -3.33 8.28 11.07
C ASN A 45 -3.15 8.35 12.58
N TYR A 46 -1.95 8.06 13.04
CA TYR A 46 -1.59 8.17 14.45
C TYR A 46 -0.17 8.72 14.58
N GLU A 47 0.01 9.66 15.50
CA GLU A 47 1.32 10.21 15.82
C GLU A 47 1.81 9.67 17.16
N PHE A 48 3.00 9.09 17.14
CA PHE A 48 3.72 8.68 18.34
C PHE A 48 4.56 9.88 18.79
N VAL A 49 3.97 10.71 19.62
CA VAL A 49 4.53 12.03 19.95
C VAL A 49 5.92 11.91 20.59
N ASP A 50 6.07 11.00 21.57
CA ASP A 50 7.32 10.85 22.30
C ASP A 50 8.44 10.30 21.42
N GLU A 51 8.12 9.51 20.42
CA GLU A 51 9.07 8.91 19.48
C GLU A 51 9.28 9.75 18.22
N HIS A 52 8.60 10.88 18.09
CA HIS A 52 8.61 11.72 16.88
C HIS A 52 8.33 10.91 15.62
N ALA A 53 7.36 10.02 15.72
CA ALA A 53 7.05 9.03 14.68
C ALA A 53 5.56 9.07 14.33
N ALA A 54 5.23 8.46 13.20
CA ALA A 54 3.85 8.39 12.75
C ALA A 54 3.58 7.08 12.01
N MET A 55 2.31 6.68 12.00
CA MET A 55 1.84 5.63 11.12
C MET A 55 0.58 6.09 10.40
N ASP A 56 0.38 5.58 9.20
CA ASP A 56 -0.91 5.74 8.53
C ASP A 56 -1.35 4.44 7.86
N ILE A 57 -2.68 4.33 7.69
CA ILE A 57 -3.29 3.26 6.92
C ILE A 57 -4.10 3.92 5.81
N ARG A 58 -3.76 3.60 4.58
CA ARG A 58 -4.46 4.05 3.38
C ARG A 58 -5.12 2.85 2.74
N SER A 59 -6.39 2.99 2.45
CA SER A 59 -7.18 1.87 1.95
C SER A 59 -8.20 2.32 0.92
N GLY A 60 -8.71 1.37 0.17
CA GLY A 60 -9.68 1.68 -0.84
C GLY A 60 -10.10 0.49 -1.67
N TYR A 61 -10.96 0.76 -2.64
CA TYR A 61 -11.57 -0.23 -3.50
C TYR A 61 -11.58 0.26 -4.95
N ILE A 62 -11.17 -0.61 -5.86
CA ILE A 62 -11.23 -0.35 -7.30
C ILE A 62 -12.28 -1.25 -7.91
N LYS A 63 -13.44 -0.66 -8.16
CA LYS A 63 -14.62 -1.36 -8.66
C LYS A 63 -14.40 -1.98 -10.05
N GLY A 64 -13.67 -1.27 -10.90
CA GLY A 64 -13.43 -1.72 -12.28
C GLY A 64 -12.61 -2.98 -12.41
N VAL A 65 -11.77 -3.30 -11.41
CA VAL A 65 -10.96 -4.52 -11.38
C VAL A 65 -11.28 -5.40 -10.18
N GLN A 66 -12.27 -5.01 -9.40
CA GLN A 66 -12.77 -5.77 -8.24
C GLN A 66 -11.66 -6.12 -7.25
N LEU A 67 -10.84 -5.14 -6.91
CA LEU A 67 -9.78 -5.27 -5.91
C LEU A 67 -10.00 -4.25 -4.82
N HIS A 68 -9.80 -4.66 -3.59
CA HIS A 68 -9.71 -3.76 -2.46
C HIS A 68 -8.46 -4.07 -1.65
N GLY A 69 -8.01 -3.12 -0.89
CA GLY A 69 -6.81 -3.35 -0.11
C GLY A 69 -6.42 -2.18 0.76
N LEU A 70 -5.32 -2.37 1.43
CA LEU A 70 -4.78 -1.36 2.31
C LEU A 70 -3.26 -1.36 2.26
N LYS A 71 -2.70 -0.23 2.65
CA LYS A 71 -1.27 -0.08 2.86
C LYS A 71 -1.08 0.58 4.23
N MET A 72 -0.32 -0.08 5.09
CA MET A 72 0.10 0.50 6.35
C MET A 72 1.54 0.96 6.23
N LEU A 73 1.79 2.22 6.55
CA LEU A 73 3.12 2.82 6.53
C LEU A 73 3.50 3.31 7.91
N ASN A 74 4.72 3.02 8.30
CA ASN A 74 5.31 3.48 9.54
C ASN A 74 6.52 4.34 9.22
N ASN A 75 6.61 5.50 9.87
CA ASN A 75 7.75 6.39 9.77
C ASN A 75 8.30 6.65 11.16
N PHE A 76 9.46 6.07 11.43
CA PHE A 76 10.20 6.23 12.69
C PHE A 76 11.58 6.78 12.38
N PRO A 77 11.74 8.11 12.24
CA PRO A 77 13.00 8.72 11.80
C PRO A 77 14.19 8.36 12.68
N GLU A 78 13.96 8.19 13.99
CA GLU A 78 15.03 7.84 14.94
C GLU A 78 15.59 6.43 14.74
N ASN A 79 14.92 5.59 13.96
CA ASN A 79 15.46 4.27 13.63
C ASN A 79 16.79 4.34 12.90
N ARG A 80 17.08 5.44 12.23
CA ARG A 80 18.36 5.63 11.53
C ARG A 80 19.54 5.54 12.48
N GLU A 81 19.38 6.07 13.69
CA GLU A 81 20.42 6.03 14.73
C GLU A 81 20.71 4.61 15.21
N LYS A 82 19.75 3.72 15.04
CA LYS A 82 19.84 2.30 15.44
C LYS A 82 20.23 1.39 14.27
N GLY A 83 20.53 1.95 13.10
CA GLY A 83 20.80 1.18 11.89
C GLY A 83 19.57 0.48 11.31
N LEU A 84 18.37 0.91 11.67
CA LEU A 84 17.11 0.36 11.19
C LEU A 84 16.47 1.29 10.14
N PRO A 85 15.67 0.76 9.21
CA PRO A 85 14.96 1.57 8.24
C PRO A 85 13.96 2.51 8.94
N PRO A 86 13.94 3.80 8.58
CA PRO A 86 12.95 4.73 9.14
C PRO A 86 11.55 4.49 8.60
N PHE A 87 11.45 4.05 7.34
CA PHE A 87 10.19 3.70 6.71
C PHE A 87 10.05 2.20 6.60
N ASN A 88 8.88 1.69 6.96
CA ASN A 88 8.50 0.31 6.68
C ASN A 88 6.99 0.24 6.51
N GLY A 89 6.53 -0.82 5.88
CA GLY A 89 5.10 -1.00 5.69
C GLY A 89 4.76 -2.32 5.04
N ILE A 90 3.47 -2.59 5.04
CA ILE A 90 2.88 -3.76 4.41
C ILE A 90 1.73 -3.31 3.54
N MET A 91 1.61 -3.93 2.37
CA MET A 91 0.45 -3.76 1.50
C MET A 91 -0.31 -5.08 1.44
N MET A 92 -1.62 -5.01 1.58
CA MET A 92 -2.52 -6.16 1.48
C MET A 92 -3.53 -5.90 0.39
N VAL A 93 -3.72 -6.88 -0.48
CA VAL A 93 -4.67 -6.80 -1.59
C VAL A 93 -5.60 -7.99 -1.52
N TYR A 94 -6.88 -7.74 -1.68
CA TYR A 94 -7.93 -8.74 -1.64
C TYR A 94 -8.70 -8.73 -2.95
N ASP A 95 -9.05 -9.92 -3.39
CA ASP A 95 -10.00 -10.12 -4.48
C ASP A 95 -11.42 -9.86 -3.95
N SER A 96 -12.17 -9.06 -4.65
CA SER A 96 -13.52 -8.65 -4.19
C SER A 96 -14.61 -9.40 -4.91
#